data_fd9c7406d72207194a664cd09fa8e761
#
_entry.id   fd9c7406d72207194a664cd09fa8e761
#
_cell.length_a   1.000
_cell.length_b   1.000
_cell.length_c   1.000
_cell.angle_alpha   90.00
_cell.angle_beta   90.00
_cell.angle_gamma   90.00
#
_symmetry.space_group_name_H-M   'P 1'
#
loop_
_entity.id
_entity.type
_entity.pdbx_description
1 polymer ?
#
loop_
_entity_poly.entity_id
_entity_poly.type
_entity_poly.pdbx_seq_one_letter_code
_entity_poly.pdbx_strand_id
1 'polypeptide(L)'
;MKRVLLGACALVMSMAAHAELRIGVTVGNLDNYISYLVGAMQDQAKKSPDGVRLQVEDSASDVGRQLSQVESFINQKVDAIIVNPADTAATQRITAKVREAGIPLVYVNSRPEVDTLPPGVVFVGTDERAIGRMQMQYLAEKMNGKGHLAIILGRLAHSDTRKRTDGVKDVLQQFPDIKVVEQQSGDWQRDQGMNIMNSWVVSGEQIDAVASNNDEMGIGAAMALKAAGQSNVLVGGIDGTPDGLMAIKNKMLTVSVFRDPVAMGAKAVDTAVALINKQPIQGDVWLPTQLVTAENYQQFARP
;
A
#
# COMPACT_ATOMS: atom_id res chain seq x y z
N MET A 1 45.98 10.87 67.23
CA MET A 1 45.81 9.99 66.04
C MET A 1 44.36 9.98 65.65
N LYS A 2 43.93 10.80 64.65
CA LYS A 2 42.57 10.91 64.17
C LYS A 2 42.47 10.07 62.89
N ARG A 3 41.64 9.04 62.87
CA ARG A 3 41.34 8.22 61.70
C ARG A 3 40.21 8.88 60.92
N VAL A 4 40.49 9.31 59.67
CA VAL A 4 39.48 9.78 58.73
C VAL A 4 39.01 8.57 57.93
N LEU A 5 37.72 8.23 58.09
CA LEU A 5 37.03 7.26 57.22
C LEU A 5 36.58 7.99 55.96
N LEU A 6 37.16 7.67 54.80
CA LEU A 6 36.63 8.04 53.53
C LEU A 6 35.51 7.04 53.14
N GLY A 7 34.29 7.53 53.15
CA GLY A 7 33.15 6.80 52.61
C GLY A 7 33.13 6.93 51.08
N ALA A 8 33.37 5.85 50.36
CA ALA A 8 33.18 5.79 48.90
C ALA A 8 31.68 5.59 48.59
N CYS A 9 31.04 6.67 48.12
CA CYS A 9 29.67 6.54 47.50
C CYS A 9 29.83 5.94 46.09
N ALA A 10 29.49 4.66 45.97
CA ALA A 10 29.33 4.03 44.67
C ALA A 10 28.01 4.50 44.05
N LEU A 11 28.09 5.35 43.03
CA LEU A 11 26.98 5.73 42.19
C LEU A 11 26.62 4.50 41.30
N VAL A 12 25.56 3.77 41.71
CA VAL A 12 24.96 2.73 40.88
C VAL A 12 24.14 3.44 39.78
N MET A 13 24.73 3.64 38.61
CA MET A 13 23.97 4.02 37.41
C MET A 13 23.07 2.83 37.06
N SER A 14 21.78 2.93 37.42
CA SER A 14 20.74 2.04 36.89
C SER A 14 20.64 2.29 35.39
N MET A 15 21.28 1.47 34.57
CA MET A 15 20.94 1.37 33.15
C MET A 15 19.51 0.79 33.12
N ALA A 16 18.52 1.66 32.93
CA ALA A 16 17.19 1.20 32.56
C ALA A 16 17.33 0.47 31.21
N ALA A 17 17.35 -0.86 31.25
CA ALA A 17 17.18 -1.65 30.04
C ALA A 17 15.80 -1.29 29.48
N HIS A 18 15.75 -0.51 28.40
CA HIS A 18 14.51 -0.33 27.67
C HIS A 18 14.09 -1.72 27.17
N ALA A 19 12.93 -2.17 27.62
CA ALA A 19 12.35 -3.40 27.10
C ALA A 19 12.08 -3.22 25.62
N GLU A 20 12.50 -4.19 24.80
CA GLU A 20 12.26 -4.22 23.36
C GLU A 20 10.75 -4.10 23.09
N LEU A 21 10.34 -3.12 22.27
CA LEU A 21 8.95 -2.91 21.87
C LEU A 21 8.52 -4.04 20.93
N ARG A 22 7.39 -4.68 21.22
CA ARG A 22 6.83 -5.76 20.40
C ARG A 22 5.65 -5.24 19.59
N ILE A 23 5.75 -5.28 18.27
CA ILE A 23 4.71 -4.84 17.36
C ILE A 23 4.24 -6.03 16.53
N GLY A 24 2.94 -6.35 16.63
CA GLY A 24 2.28 -7.31 15.77
C GLY A 24 1.94 -6.67 14.42
N VAL A 25 2.30 -7.33 13.33
CA VAL A 25 1.99 -6.88 11.96
C VAL A 25 1.18 -7.97 11.27
N THR A 26 -0.01 -7.68 10.79
CA THR A 26 -0.77 -8.59 9.93
C THR A 26 -1.07 -7.94 8.59
N VAL A 27 -0.79 -8.67 7.51
CA VAL A 27 -1.05 -8.23 6.14
C VAL A 27 -2.13 -9.08 5.49
N GLY A 28 -2.93 -8.46 4.64
CA GLY A 28 -4.02 -9.13 3.93
C GLY A 28 -3.51 -10.21 2.98
N ASN A 29 -2.46 -9.89 2.24
CA ASN A 29 -1.77 -10.81 1.34
C ASN A 29 -0.35 -10.31 1.09
N LEU A 30 0.63 -11.19 1.12
CA LEU A 30 2.04 -10.86 0.88
C LEU A 30 2.34 -10.91 -0.64
N ASP A 31 1.73 -9.98 -1.39
CA ASP A 31 2.03 -9.77 -2.80
C ASP A 31 3.35 -8.98 -3.00
N ASN A 32 3.68 -8.66 -4.26
CA ASN A 32 4.92 -7.98 -4.60
C ASN A 32 5.03 -6.61 -3.89
N TYR A 33 3.99 -5.75 -3.96
CA TYR A 33 4.03 -4.43 -3.33
C TYR A 33 4.09 -4.53 -1.79
N ILE A 34 3.27 -5.39 -1.19
CA ILE A 34 3.25 -5.58 0.27
C ILE A 34 4.55 -6.21 0.78
N SER A 35 5.25 -6.99 -0.03
CA SER A 35 6.58 -7.52 0.33
C SER A 35 7.61 -6.40 0.50
N TYR A 36 7.63 -5.38 -0.38
CA TYR A 36 8.48 -4.19 -0.20
C TYR A 36 8.09 -3.39 1.05
N LEU A 37 6.79 -3.23 1.29
CA LEU A 37 6.27 -2.55 2.48
C LEU A 37 6.72 -3.23 3.78
N VAL A 38 6.58 -4.54 3.86
CA VAL A 38 6.98 -5.35 5.04
C VAL A 38 8.49 -5.34 5.21
N GLY A 39 9.26 -5.48 4.13
CA GLY A 39 10.72 -5.37 4.17
C GLY A 39 11.18 -4.04 4.76
N ALA A 40 10.55 -2.94 4.34
CA ALA A 40 10.84 -1.62 4.88
C ALA A 40 10.46 -1.47 6.36
N MET A 41 9.34 -2.07 6.80
CA MET A 41 9.00 -2.12 8.23
C MET A 41 10.08 -2.84 9.03
N GLN A 42 10.55 -3.99 8.55
CA GLN A 42 11.60 -4.76 9.21
C GLN A 42 12.91 -4.00 9.28
N ASP A 43 13.28 -3.28 8.23
CA ASP A 43 14.50 -2.47 8.21
C ASP A 43 14.39 -1.24 9.11
N GLN A 44 13.22 -0.61 9.20
CA GLN A 44 12.98 0.49 10.13
C GLN A 44 12.99 0.02 11.58
N ALA A 45 12.42 -1.14 11.88
CA ALA A 45 12.44 -1.73 13.21
C ALA A 45 13.88 -1.96 13.71
N LYS A 46 14.78 -2.46 12.84
CA LYS A 46 16.20 -2.64 13.17
C LYS A 46 16.94 -1.32 13.47
N LYS A 47 16.47 -0.21 12.88
CA LYS A 47 17.07 1.13 13.05
C LYS A 47 16.49 1.89 14.25
N SER A 48 15.37 1.41 14.82
CA SER A 48 14.71 2.09 15.92
C SER A 48 15.59 2.11 17.16
N PRO A 49 15.85 3.28 17.74
CA PRO A 49 16.64 3.39 18.98
C PRO A 49 15.97 2.74 20.18
N ASP A 50 14.65 2.59 20.15
CA ASP A 50 13.86 1.98 21.22
C ASP A 50 13.92 0.44 21.20
N GLY A 51 14.60 -0.17 20.21
CA GLY A 51 14.62 -1.61 20.00
C GLY A 51 13.21 -2.12 19.67
N VAL A 52 12.93 -2.35 18.40
CA VAL A 52 11.61 -2.81 17.94
C VAL A 52 11.72 -4.21 17.36
N ARG A 53 10.87 -5.13 17.86
CA ARG A 53 10.68 -6.45 17.30
C ARG A 53 9.34 -6.55 16.60
N LEU A 54 9.35 -6.89 15.31
CA LEU A 54 8.13 -7.15 14.54
C LEU A 54 7.83 -8.65 14.51
N GLN A 55 6.56 -9.00 14.77
CA GLN A 55 5.99 -10.29 14.44
C GLN A 55 5.06 -10.10 13.25
N VAL A 56 5.48 -10.60 12.07
CA VAL A 56 4.76 -10.41 10.81
C VAL A 56 4.00 -11.69 10.45
N GLU A 57 2.71 -11.56 10.15
CA GLU A 57 1.83 -12.64 9.74
C GLU A 57 1.06 -12.29 8.47
N ASP A 58 0.98 -13.23 7.54
CA ASP A 58 0.17 -13.14 6.33
C ASP A 58 -1.17 -13.86 6.53
N SER A 59 -2.26 -13.14 6.31
CA SER A 59 -3.59 -13.73 6.40
C SER A 59 -4.02 -14.45 5.11
N ALA A 60 -3.22 -14.38 4.04
CA ALA A 60 -3.50 -14.98 2.74
C ALA A 60 -4.92 -14.65 2.23
N SER A 61 -5.33 -13.40 2.39
CA SER A 61 -6.64 -12.86 2.01
C SER A 61 -7.83 -13.45 2.79
N ASP A 62 -7.58 -14.14 3.89
CA ASP A 62 -8.62 -14.69 4.75
C ASP A 62 -8.88 -13.76 5.94
N VAL A 63 -10.09 -13.18 5.97
CA VAL A 63 -10.54 -12.24 7.02
C VAL A 63 -10.62 -12.92 8.39
N GLY A 64 -11.04 -14.18 8.45
CA GLY A 64 -11.12 -14.95 9.69
C GLY A 64 -9.71 -15.18 10.26
N ARG A 65 -8.77 -15.57 9.41
CA ARG A 65 -7.35 -15.71 9.78
C ARG A 65 -6.77 -14.40 10.27
N GLN A 66 -7.02 -13.28 9.57
CA GLN A 66 -6.54 -11.97 10.00
C GLN A 66 -7.09 -11.57 11.38
N LEU A 67 -8.39 -11.81 11.64
CA LEU A 67 -8.97 -11.58 12.96
C LEU A 67 -8.32 -12.44 14.04
N SER A 68 -8.05 -13.73 13.76
CA SER A 68 -7.38 -14.64 14.69
C SER A 68 -5.94 -14.21 14.98
N GLN A 69 -5.22 -13.68 13.97
CA GLN A 69 -3.87 -13.12 14.16
C GLN A 69 -3.93 -11.89 15.07
N VAL A 70 -4.88 -10.98 14.85
CA VAL A 70 -5.09 -9.82 15.74
C VAL A 70 -5.40 -10.25 17.17
N GLU A 71 -6.27 -11.22 17.37
CA GLU A 71 -6.58 -11.78 18.69
C GLU A 71 -5.35 -12.42 19.35
N SER A 72 -4.51 -13.10 18.58
CA SER A 72 -3.23 -13.64 19.04
C SER A 72 -2.30 -12.54 19.53
N PHE A 73 -2.15 -11.45 18.78
CA PHE A 73 -1.34 -10.29 19.20
C PHE A 73 -1.87 -9.65 20.48
N ILE A 74 -3.19 -9.50 20.61
CA ILE A 74 -3.84 -9.00 21.83
C ILE A 74 -3.51 -9.91 23.04
N ASN A 75 -3.65 -11.23 22.88
CA ASN A 75 -3.36 -12.19 23.93
C ASN A 75 -1.87 -12.19 24.33
N GLN A 76 -0.98 -11.97 23.38
CA GLN A 76 0.46 -11.81 23.61
C GLN A 76 0.82 -10.47 24.26
N LYS A 77 -0.13 -9.54 24.37
CA LYS A 77 0.06 -8.19 24.90
C LYS A 77 1.18 -7.46 24.18
N VAL A 78 1.12 -7.42 22.85
CA VAL A 78 2.04 -6.61 22.05
C VAL A 78 1.81 -5.12 22.34
N ASP A 79 2.83 -4.30 22.13
CA ASP A 79 2.78 -2.88 22.45
C ASP A 79 2.01 -2.04 21.42
N ALA A 80 1.94 -2.51 20.16
CA ALA A 80 1.09 -1.96 19.10
C ALA A 80 0.77 -3.02 18.05
N ILE A 81 -0.24 -2.74 17.22
CA ILE A 81 -0.61 -3.59 16.08
C ILE A 81 -0.62 -2.74 14.80
N ILE A 82 0.00 -3.25 13.72
CA ILE A 82 -0.07 -2.68 12.37
C ILE A 82 -0.88 -3.63 11.51
N VAL A 83 -1.86 -3.11 10.77
CA VAL A 83 -2.76 -3.90 9.93
C VAL A 83 -2.79 -3.34 8.51
N ASN A 84 -2.41 -4.18 7.53
CA ASN A 84 -2.85 -4.01 6.15
C ASN A 84 -4.08 -4.92 5.95
N PRO A 85 -5.29 -4.38 5.75
CA PRO A 85 -6.51 -5.16 5.76
C PRO A 85 -6.61 -6.17 4.61
N ALA A 86 -7.07 -7.39 4.90
CA ALA A 86 -7.50 -8.37 3.89
C ALA A 86 -8.83 -7.97 3.23
N ASP A 87 -9.68 -7.29 3.99
CA ASP A 87 -10.94 -6.69 3.54
C ASP A 87 -11.16 -5.40 4.35
N THR A 88 -11.40 -4.30 3.65
CA THR A 88 -11.60 -3.00 4.31
C THR A 88 -12.91 -2.92 5.08
N ALA A 89 -13.92 -3.73 4.75
CA ALA A 89 -15.17 -3.84 5.52
C ALA A 89 -14.96 -4.52 6.89
N ALA A 90 -13.96 -5.40 7.02
CA ALA A 90 -13.67 -6.09 8.29
C ALA A 90 -12.96 -5.20 9.32
N THR A 91 -12.46 -4.03 8.92
CA THR A 91 -11.65 -3.13 9.77
C THR A 91 -12.38 -2.62 11.01
N GLN A 92 -13.71 -2.48 10.95
CA GLN A 92 -14.50 -2.06 12.14
C GLN A 92 -14.38 -3.08 13.27
N ARG A 93 -14.41 -4.38 12.97
CA ARG A 93 -14.27 -5.47 13.96
C ARG A 93 -12.86 -5.50 14.55
N ILE A 94 -11.84 -5.33 13.71
CA ILE A 94 -10.43 -5.23 14.13
C ILE A 94 -10.26 -4.04 15.06
N THR A 95 -10.74 -2.86 14.66
CA THR A 95 -10.68 -1.63 15.45
C THR A 95 -11.33 -1.80 16.82
N ALA A 96 -12.53 -2.38 16.88
CA ALA A 96 -13.25 -2.59 18.13
C ALA A 96 -12.45 -3.47 19.09
N LYS A 97 -11.96 -4.63 18.65
CA LYS A 97 -11.18 -5.57 19.48
C LYS A 97 -9.87 -4.97 19.99
N VAL A 98 -9.11 -4.31 19.13
CA VAL A 98 -7.80 -3.73 19.50
C VAL A 98 -7.98 -2.57 20.47
N ARG A 99 -9.00 -1.73 20.27
CA ARG A 99 -9.33 -0.64 21.19
C ARG A 99 -9.82 -1.12 22.55
N GLU A 100 -10.63 -2.18 22.59
CA GLU A 100 -11.05 -2.81 23.86
C GLU A 100 -9.85 -3.31 24.66
N ALA A 101 -8.82 -3.81 23.98
CA ALA A 101 -7.57 -4.23 24.62
C ALA A 101 -6.66 -3.05 25.01
N GLY A 102 -6.99 -1.81 24.62
CA GLY A 102 -6.18 -0.62 24.93
C GLY A 102 -4.87 -0.55 24.14
N ILE A 103 -4.73 -1.29 23.04
CA ILE A 103 -3.51 -1.36 22.22
C ILE A 103 -3.57 -0.33 21.09
N PRO A 104 -2.50 0.46 20.84
CA PRO A 104 -2.39 1.32 19.66
C PRO A 104 -2.51 0.54 18.35
N LEU A 105 -3.23 1.13 17.38
CA LEU A 105 -3.50 0.50 16.08
C LEU A 105 -3.08 1.42 14.92
N VAL A 106 -2.29 0.90 14.01
CA VAL A 106 -1.94 1.56 12.75
C VAL A 106 -2.49 0.76 11.58
N TYR A 107 -3.37 1.37 10.79
CA TYR A 107 -3.70 0.85 9.49
C TYR A 107 -2.69 1.36 8.47
N VAL A 108 -2.23 0.50 7.57
CA VAL A 108 -1.27 0.85 6.53
C VAL A 108 -1.75 0.46 5.16
N ASN A 109 -1.41 1.25 4.15
CA ASN A 109 -1.75 1.07 2.73
C ASN A 109 -3.25 1.25 2.44
N SER A 110 -4.12 0.40 2.98
CA SER A 110 -5.58 0.46 2.75
C SER A 110 -6.31 1.06 3.96
N ARG A 111 -6.98 2.21 3.73
CA ARG A 111 -7.68 2.95 4.78
C ARG A 111 -9.04 2.32 5.09
N PRO A 112 -9.38 2.14 6.38
CA PRO A 112 -10.75 1.81 6.79
C PRO A 112 -11.80 2.76 6.19
N GLU A 113 -12.97 2.22 5.82
CA GLU A 113 -14.07 3.01 5.25
C GLU A 113 -14.92 3.65 6.34
N VAL A 114 -14.31 4.59 7.04
CA VAL A 114 -14.97 5.44 8.04
C VAL A 114 -14.52 6.89 7.85
N ASP A 115 -15.38 7.83 8.17
CA ASP A 115 -15.07 9.25 8.03
C ASP A 115 -13.91 9.64 8.92
N THR A 116 -13.95 9.21 10.18
CA THR A 116 -12.93 9.54 11.19
C THR A 116 -12.50 8.29 11.94
N LEU A 117 -11.19 8.10 12.06
CA LEU A 117 -10.62 7.05 12.89
C LEU A 117 -10.71 7.45 14.37
N PRO A 118 -11.03 6.50 15.27
CA PRO A 118 -11.13 6.80 16.69
C PRO A 118 -9.75 7.05 17.33
N PRO A 119 -9.69 7.67 18.52
CA PRO A 119 -8.43 7.89 19.24
C PRO A 119 -7.62 6.60 19.42
N GLY A 120 -6.29 6.68 19.21
CA GLY A 120 -5.36 5.54 19.27
C GLY A 120 -5.32 4.70 18.00
N VAL A 121 -6.06 5.09 16.96
CA VAL A 121 -6.06 4.47 15.64
C VAL A 121 -5.61 5.49 14.59
N VAL A 122 -4.59 5.15 13.81
CA VAL A 122 -4.03 6.03 12.77
C VAL A 122 -3.93 5.26 11.45
N PHE A 123 -4.11 5.95 10.35
CA PHE A 123 -3.83 5.43 9.01
C PHE A 123 -2.53 6.03 8.46
N VAL A 124 -1.74 5.20 7.79
CA VAL A 124 -0.54 5.59 7.04
C VAL A 124 -0.68 5.11 5.60
N GLY A 125 -0.73 6.01 4.64
CA GLY A 125 -0.91 5.64 3.24
C GLY A 125 -1.03 6.81 2.28
N THR A 126 -1.72 6.60 1.17
CA THR A 126 -1.84 7.53 0.05
C THR A 126 -3.30 7.84 -0.29
N ASP A 127 -3.57 8.94 -0.99
CA ASP A 127 -4.91 9.26 -1.51
C ASP A 127 -5.18 8.47 -2.81
N GLU A 128 -5.85 7.35 -2.66
CA GLU A 128 -6.11 6.42 -3.76
C GLU A 128 -7.00 7.01 -4.87
N ARG A 129 -7.90 7.94 -4.53
CA ARG A 129 -8.73 8.61 -5.54
C ARG A 129 -7.94 9.62 -6.35
N ALA A 130 -7.04 10.36 -5.69
CA ALA A 130 -6.12 11.27 -6.37
C ALA A 130 -5.17 10.50 -7.32
N ILE A 131 -4.70 9.33 -6.90
CA ILE A 131 -3.86 8.44 -7.70
C ILE A 131 -4.57 8.00 -8.98
N GLY A 132 -5.83 7.56 -8.87
CA GLY A 132 -6.64 7.20 -10.03
C GLY A 132 -6.85 8.38 -10.99
N ARG A 133 -7.06 9.59 -10.45
CA ARG A 133 -7.12 10.82 -11.27
C ARG A 133 -5.81 11.10 -11.99
N MET A 134 -4.67 10.99 -11.30
CA MET A 134 -3.36 11.23 -11.92
C MET A 134 -3.08 10.29 -13.09
N GLN A 135 -3.36 9.00 -12.91
CA GLN A 135 -3.21 7.99 -13.96
C GLN A 135 -4.10 8.31 -15.16
N MET A 136 -5.39 8.53 -14.93
CA MET A 136 -6.36 8.72 -16.01
C MET A 136 -6.17 10.05 -16.74
N GLN A 137 -5.80 11.12 -16.04
CA GLN A 137 -5.51 12.40 -16.66
C GLN A 137 -4.41 12.26 -17.72
N TYR A 138 -3.32 11.57 -17.37
CA TYR A 138 -2.22 11.32 -18.30
C TYR A 138 -2.66 10.44 -19.49
N LEU A 139 -3.41 9.37 -19.24
CA LEU A 139 -3.93 8.52 -20.31
C LEU A 139 -4.87 9.29 -21.24
N ALA A 140 -5.80 10.08 -20.69
CA ALA A 140 -6.74 10.87 -21.48
C ALA A 140 -6.03 11.88 -22.40
N GLU A 141 -4.97 12.54 -21.91
CA GLU A 141 -4.14 13.44 -22.72
C GLU A 141 -3.43 12.67 -23.87
N LYS A 142 -2.87 11.49 -23.58
CA LYS A 142 -2.22 10.63 -24.59
C LYS A 142 -3.21 10.06 -25.61
N MET A 143 -4.46 9.83 -25.21
CA MET A 143 -5.58 9.44 -26.09
C MET A 143 -6.13 10.62 -26.92
N ASN A 144 -5.64 11.85 -26.73
CA ASN A 144 -6.22 13.05 -27.30
C ASN A 144 -7.72 13.22 -26.97
N GLY A 145 -8.12 12.83 -25.77
CA GLY A 145 -9.44 12.99 -25.20
C GLY A 145 -10.54 12.10 -25.77
N LYS A 146 -10.22 11.06 -26.54
CA LYS A 146 -11.20 10.17 -27.19
C LYS A 146 -10.69 8.74 -27.36
N GLY A 147 -11.61 7.78 -27.51
CA GLY A 147 -11.29 6.36 -27.75
C GLY A 147 -11.93 5.42 -26.73
N HIS A 148 -11.43 4.19 -26.67
CA HIS A 148 -11.98 3.09 -25.89
C HIS A 148 -11.03 2.73 -24.75
N LEU A 149 -11.54 2.79 -23.53
CA LEU A 149 -10.81 2.51 -22.30
C LEU A 149 -11.27 1.17 -21.72
N ALA A 150 -10.33 0.30 -21.38
CA ALA A 150 -10.57 -0.84 -20.52
C ALA A 150 -10.02 -0.54 -19.11
N ILE A 151 -10.67 -1.07 -18.07
CA ILE A 151 -10.25 -0.90 -16.67
C ILE A 151 -9.99 -2.28 -16.06
N ILE A 152 -8.77 -2.51 -15.54
CA ILE A 152 -8.47 -3.71 -14.76
C ILE A 152 -8.47 -3.33 -13.29
N LEU A 153 -9.47 -3.86 -12.59
CA LEU A 153 -9.71 -3.61 -11.18
C LEU A 153 -8.82 -4.47 -10.30
N GLY A 154 -8.42 -3.93 -9.15
CA GLY A 154 -7.88 -4.73 -8.07
C GLY A 154 -8.92 -5.63 -7.40
N ARG A 155 -8.63 -6.09 -6.19
CA ARG A 155 -9.55 -6.88 -5.37
C ARG A 155 -10.76 -6.06 -4.97
N LEU A 156 -11.96 -6.59 -5.23
CA LEU A 156 -13.22 -5.84 -4.99
C LEU A 156 -13.50 -5.57 -3.51
N ALA A 157 -12.96 -6.40 -2.61
CA ALA A 157 -13.05 -6.20 -1.15
C ALA A 157 -12.19 -5.03 -0.63
N HIS A 158 -11.31 -4.45 -1.46
CA HIS A 158 -10.46 -3.35 -1.05
C HIS A 158 -11.07 -1.99 -1.45
N SER A 159 -11.07 -1.04 -0.51
CA SER A 159 -11.49 0.34 -0.78
C SER A 159 -10.61 1.03 -1.83
N ASP A 160 -9.34 0.64 -1.91
CA ASP A 160 -8.36 1.17 -2.86
C ASP A 160 -8.80 0.94 -4.30
N THR A 161 -9.32 -0.27 -4.61
CA THR A 161 -9.89 -0.60 -5.92
C THR A 161 -10.99 0.37 -6.31
N ARG A 162 -11.94 0.61 -5.40
CA ARG A 162 -13.05 1.55 -5.67
C ARG A 162 -12.56 2.97 -5.83
N LYS A 163 -11.71 3.46 -4.90
CA LYS A 163 -11.21 4.83 -4.92
C LYS A 163 -10.37 5.12 -6.16
N ARG A 164 -9.45 4.22 -6.56
CA ARG A 164 -8.68 4.37 -7.81
C ARG A 164 -9.60 4.43 -9.02
N THR A 165 -10.57 3.52 -9.09
CA THR A 165 -11.55 3.48 -10.18
C THR A 165 -12.46 4.71 -10.18
N ASP A 166 -12.87 5.21 -9.03
CA ASP A 166 -13.63 6.46 -8.92
C ASP A 166 -12.79 7.66 -9.39
N GLY A 167 -11.49 7.68 -9.09
CA GLY A 167 -10.57 8.67 -9.61
C GLY A 167 -10.48 8.66 -11.14
N VAL A 168 -10.44 7.46 -11.75
CA VAL A 168 -10.54 7.31 -13.21
C VAL A 168 -11.85 7.90 -13.73
N LYS A 169 -12.99 7.54 -13.12
CA LYS A 169 -14.32 8.04 -13.52
C LYS A 169 -14.47 9.56 -13.36
N ASP A 170 -13.85 10.16 -12.33
CA ASP A 170 -13.85 11.62 -12.14
C ASP A 170 -13.25 12.34 -13.36
N VAL A 171 -12.13 11.83 -13.87
CA VAL A 171 -11.47 12.41 -15.04
C VAL A 171 -12.30 12.20 -16.31
N LEU A 172 -12.90 11.03 -16.48
CA LEU A 172 -13.73 10.73 -17.66
C LEU A 172 -14.92 11.68 -17.82
N GLN A 173 -15.39 12.32 -16.75
CA GLN A 173 -16.43 13.36 -16.84
C GLN A 173 -15.97 14.57 -17.69
N GLN A 174 -14.67 14.82 -17.77
CA GLN A 174 -14.09 15.89 -18.56
C GLN A 174 -13.75 15.47 -20.00
N PHE A 175 -13.76 14.17 -20.27
CA PHE A 175 -13.44 13.57 -21.57
C PHE A 175 -14.56 12.63 -22.05
N PRO A 176 -15.73 13.19 -22.42
CA PRO A 176 -16.92 12.39 -22.74
C PRO A 176 -16.79 11.50 -23.97
N ASP A 177 -15.77 11.73 -24.80
CA ASP A 177 -15.48 10.91 -25.99
C ASP A 177 -14.58 9.71 -25.68
N ILE A 178 -14.10 9.57 -24.45
CA ILE A 178 -13.48 8.32 -23.97
C ILE A 178 -14.57 7.43 -23.40
N LYS A 179 -14.75 6.24 -23.99
CA LYS A 179 -15.78 5.27 -23.58
C LYS A 179 -15.14 4.10 -22.84
N VAL A 180 -15.67 3.79 -21.66
CA VAL A 180 -15.29 2.56 -20.96
C VAL A 180 -16.00 1.40 -21.66
N VAL A 181 -15.26 0.51 -22.27
CA VAL A 181 -15.78 -0.65 -23.03
C VAL A 181 -15.69 -1.94 -22.25
N GLU A 182 -14.69 -2.08 -21.38
CA GLU A 182 -14.48 -3.27 -20.59
C GLU A 182 -14.05 -2.93 -19.15
N GLN A 183 -14.49 -3.74 -18.20
CA GLN A 183 -14.08 -3.60 -16.79
C GLN A 183 -14.14 -4.96 -16.09
N GLN A 184 -12.98 -5.43 -15.55
CA GLN A 184 -12.90 -6.71 -14.86
C GLN A 184 -11.86 -6.69 -13.73
N SER A 185 -12.10 -7.48 -12.65
CA SER A 185 -11.14 -7.63 -11.56
C SER A 185 -10.06 -8.65 -11.89
N GLY A 186 -8.80 -8.24 -11.75
CA GLY A 186 -7.60 -9.07 -11.84
C GLY A 186 -6.94 -9.32 -10.47
N ASP A 187 -7.61 -8.94 -9.38
CA ASP A 187 -7.25 -9.31 -8.01
C ASP A 187 -5.79 -8.98 -7.62
N TRP A 188 -5.22 -7.91 -8.21
CA TRP A 188 -3.85 -7.43 -8.07
C TRP A 188 -2.78 -8.32 -8.75
N GLN A 189 -3.16 -9.40 -9.43
CA GLN A 189 -2.25 -10.41 -9.95
C GLN A 189 -1.89 -10.19 -11.43
N ARG A 190 -0.60 -10.36 -11.76
CA ARG A 190 -0.08 -10.17 -13.13
C ARG A 190 -0.68 -11.17 -14.11
N ASP A 191 -0.78 -12.43 -13.72
CA ASP A 191 -1.35 -13.50 -14.55
C ASP A 191 -2.84 -13.27 -14.82
N GLN A 192 -3.59 -12.75 -13.85
CA GLN A 192 -4.98 -12.38 -14.03
C GLN A 192 -5.12 -11.19 -15.01
N GLY A 193 -4.27 -10.16 -14.87
CA GLY A 193 -4.23 -9.06 -15.84
C GLY A 193 -3.96 -9.54 -17.25
N MET A 194 -3.05 -10.50 -17.42
CA MET A 194 -2.76 -11.12 -18.71
C MET A 194 -3.95 -11.93 -19.25
N ASN A 195 -4.57 -12.75 -18.42
CA ASN A 195 -5.71 -13.59 -18.82
C ASN A 195 -6.92 -12.75 -19.24
N ILE A 196 -7.22 -11.68 -18.48
CA ILE A 196 -8.30 -10.73 -18.80
C ILE A 196 -8.05 -10.09 -20.16
N MET A 197 -6.84 -9.56 -20.38
CA MET A 197 -6.52 -8.90 -21.65
C MET A 197 -6.54 -9.88 -22.83
N ASN A 198 -6.04 -11.11 -22.65
CA ASN A 198 -6.16 -12.14 -23.70
C ASN A 198 -7.62 -12.40 -24.06
N SER A 199 -8.52 -12.45 -23.09
CA SER A 199 -9.96 -12.64 -23.34
C SER A 199 -10.55 -11.47 -24.13
N TRP A 200 -10.19 -10.23 -23.80
CA TRP A 200 -10.64 -9.03 -24.51
C TRP A 200 -10.09 -8.95 -25.93
N VAL A 201 -8.83 -9.34 -26.16
CA VAL A 201 -8.25 -9.44 -27.50
C VAL A 201 -8.99 -10.47 -28.35
N VAL A 202 -9.30 -11.64 -27.79
CA VAL A 202 -10.02 -12.70 -28.50
C VAL A 202 -11.46 -12.32 -28.81
N SER A 203 -12.14 -11.54 -27.95
CA SER A 203 -13.49 -11.02 -28.21
C SER A 203 -13.55 -10.01 -29.35
N GLY A 204 -12.39 -9.48 -29.75
CA GLY A 204 -12.30 -8.47 -30.82
C GLY A 204 -12.69 -7.06 -30.36
N GLU A 205 -12.76 -6.83 -29.05
CA GLU A 205 -13.05 -5.51 -28.51
C GLU A 205 -11.95 -4.51 -28.89
N GLN A 206 -12.36 -3.35 -29.39
CA GLN A 206 -11.41 -2.28 -29.67
C GLN A 206 -11.02 -1.60 -28.37
N ILE A 207 -9.74 -1.64 -28.00
CA ILE A 207 -9.20 -1.01 -26.81
C ILE A 207 -8.04 -0.10 -27.22
N ASP A 208 -8.12 1.17 -26.89
CA ASP A 208 -7.09 2.17 -27.16
C ASP A 208 -6.21 2.41 -25.92
N ALA A 209 -6.76 2.22 -24.71
CA ALA A 209 -6.02 2.32 -23.47
C ALA A 209 -6.54 1.38 -22.38
N VAL A 210 -5.66 1.05 -21.43
CA VAL A 210 -5.95 0.27 -20.23
C VAL A 210 -5.57 1.08 -18.99
N ALA A 211 -6.53 1.35 -18.11
CA ALA A 211 -6.28 1.85 -16.76
C ALA A 211 -6.27 0.68 -15.79
N SER A 212 -5.08 0.24 -15.39
CA SER A 212 -4.92 -0.83 -14.41
C SER A 212 -4.79 -0.26 -13.01
N ASN A 213 -5.50 -0.86 -12.04
CA ASN A 213 -5.42 -0.41 -10.64
C ASN A 213 -4.06 -0.68 -9.97
N ASN A 214 -3.17 -1.48 -10.57
CA ASN A 214 -1.77 -1.59 -10.17
C ASN A 214 -0.84 -1.91 -11.35
N ASP A 215 0.48 -1.89 -11.10
CA ASP A 215 1.49 -2.20 -12.11
C ASP A 215 1.44 -3.67 -12.54
N GLU A 216 1.27 -4.59 -11.59
CA GLU A 216 1.30 -6.03 -11.86
C GLU A 216 0.27 -6.44 -12.92
N MET A 217 -0.99 -6.06 -12.71
CA MET A 217 -2.05 -6.35 -13.68
C MET A 217 -1.81 -5.61 -15.00
N GLY A 218 -1.32 -4.37 -14.95
CA GLY A 218 -0.97 -3.57 -16.14
C GLY A 218 0.15 -4.22 -16.96
N ILE A 219 1.18 -4.75 -16.31
CA ILE A 219 2.26 -5.50 -16.96
C ILE A 219 1.70 -6.77 -17.61
N GLY A 220 0.84 -7.50 -16.92
CA GLY A 220 0.17 -8.68 -17.48
C GLY A 220 -0.63 -8.35 -18.74
N ALA A 221 -1.42 -7.28 -18.69
CA ALA A 221 -2.17 -6.79 -19.85
C ALA A 221 -1.24 -6.40 -21.02
N ALA A 222 -0.16 -5.67 -20.74
CA ALA A 222 0.82 -5.29 -21.76
C ALA A 222 1.51 -6.49 -22.40
N MET A 223 1.76 -7.56 -21.63
CA MET A 223 2.31 -8.83 -22.17
C MET A 223 1.34 -9.48 -23.16
N ALA A 224 0.05 -9.55 -22.83
CA ALA A 224 -0.99 -10.08 -23.70
C ALA A 224 -1.13 -9.26 -24.99
N LEU A 225 -1.19 -7.92 -24.88
CA LEU A 225 -1.24 -7.01 -26.01
C LEU A 225 -0.03 -7.15 -26.93
N LYS A 226 1.17 -7.27 -26.38
CA LYS A 226 2.39 -7.49 -27.14
C LYS A 226 2.35 -8.83 -27.91
N ALA A 227 1.89 -9.89 -27.28
CA ALA A 227 1.74 -11.20 -27.91
C ALA A 227 0.71 -11.17 -29.06
N ALA A 228 -0.32 -10.34 -28.96
CA ALA A 228 -1.34 -10.12 -29.98
C ALA A 228 -0.92 -9.10 -31.09
N GLY A 229 0.27 -8.53 -31.01
CA GLY A 229 0.73 -7.51 -31.96
C GLY A 229 0.09 -6.13 -31.76
N GLN A 230 -0.58 -5.88 -30.62
CA GLN A 230 -1.29 -4.63 -30.31
C GLN A 230 -0.47 -3.72 -29.38
N SER A 231 0.83 -3.56 -29.63
CA SER A 231 1.74 -2.78 -28.80
C SER A 231 1.50 -1.26 -28.82
N ASN A 232 0.54 -0.78 -29.58
CA ASN A 232 0.12 0.62 -29.65
C ASN A 232 -0.92 1.00 -28.59
N VAL A 233 -1.52 0.04 -27.89
CA VAL A 233 -2.46 0.29 -26.81
C VAL A 233 -1.71 0.88 -25.61
N LEU A 234 -2.22 1.99 -25.06
CA LEU A 234 -1.63 2.65 -23.91
C LEU A 234 -1.98 1.87 -22.63
N VAL A 235 -1.01 1.62 -21.76
CA VAL A 235 -1.26 0.92 -20.49
C VAL A 235 -0.77 1.76 -19.33
N GLY A 236 -1.69 2.12 -18.43
CA GLY A 236 -1.37 2.80 -17.18
C GLY A 236 -1.36 1.82 -16.02
N GLY A 237 -0.34 1.92 -15.15
CA GLY A 237 -0.22 1.22 -13.89
C GLY A 237 -0.30 2.16 -12.69
N ILE A 238 -0.16 1.61 -11.50
CA ILE A 238 -0.03 2.30 -10.21
C ILE A 238 0.91 1.44 -9.37
N ASP A 239 1.72 2.06 -8.56
CA ASP A 239 2.65 1.63 -7.53
C ASP A 239 4.08 2.12 -7.81
N GLY A 240 4.54 2.11 -9.06
CA GLY A 240 5.91 2.44 -9.42
C GLY A 240 6.92 1.44 -8.85
N THR A 241 6.54 0.16 -8.80
CA THR A 241 7.43 -0.93 -8.36
C THR A 241 8.66 -1.05 -9.25
N PRO A 242 9.75 -1.71 -8.83
CA PRO A 242 10.88 -1.97 -9.70
C PRO A 242 10.49 -2.60 -11.04
N ASP A 243 9.53 -3.54 -11.03
CA ASP A 243 8.98 -4.15 -12.25
C ASP A 243 8.18 -3.14 -13.07
N GLY A 244 7.37 -2.28 -12.42
CA GLY A 244 6.65 -1.19 -13.07
C GLY A 244 7.59 -0.19 -13.74
N LEU A 245 8.65 0.23 -13.06
CA LEU A 245 9.69 1.11 -13.62
C LEU A 245 10.40 0.47 -14.82
N MET A 246 10.69 -0.84 -14.73
CA MET A 246 11.28 -1.59 -15.85
C MET A 246 10.28 -1.72 -17.01
N ALA A 247 8.99 -1.88 -16.71
CA ALA A 247 7.94 -1.93 -17.73
C ALA A 247 7.79 -0.57 -18.45
N ILE A 248 7.91 0.55 -17.74
CA ILE A 248 7.95 1.89 -18.36
C ILE A 248 9.19 2.03 -19.26
N LYS A 249 10.39 1.67 -18.75
CA LYS A 249 11.63 1.68 -19.53
C LYS A 249 11.50 0.90 -20.83
N ASN A 250 10.84 -0.24 -20.78
CA ASN A 250 10.63 -1.15 -21.92
C ASN A 250 9.38 -0.81 -22.74
N LYS A 251 8.72 0.33 -22.47
CA LYS A 251 7.50 0.79 -23.16
C LYS A 251 6.33 -0.20 -23.10
N MET A 252 6.29 -1.03 -22.06
CA MET A 252 5.15 -1.90 -21.75
C MET A 252 4.08 -1.13 -20.98
N LEU A 253 4.48 -0.28 -20.03
CA LEU A 253 3.62 0.70 -19.41
C LEU A 253 3.90 2.09 -19.97
N THR A 254 2.84 2.85 -20.21
CA THR A 254 2.89 4.25 -20.66
C THR A 254 3.12 5.18 -19.47
N VAL A 255 2.55 4.84 -18.33
CA VAL A 255 2.55 5.61 -17.09
C VAL A 255 2.37 4.70 -15.90
N SER A 256 2.94 5.07 -14.77
CA SER A 256 2.58 4.57 -13.45
C SER A 256 2.45 5.73 -12.46
N VAL A 257 1.82 5.52 -11.32
CA VAL A 257 1.81 6.48 -10.21
C VAL A 257 2.61 5.87 -9.06
N PHE A 258 3.75 6.47 -8.77
CA PHE A 258 4.65 6.01 -7.72
C PHE A 258 4.03 6.28 -6.34
N ARG A 259 3.99 5.23 -5.56
CA ARG A 259 3.63 5.19 -4.14
C ARG A 259 4.79 4.52 -3.42
N ASP A 260 5.50 5.23 -2.58
CA ASP A 260 6.72 4.73 -1.96
C ASP A 260 6.44 3.68 -0.86
N PRO A 261 6.58 2.36 -1.12
CA PRO A 261 6.32 1.34 -0.11
C PRO A 261 7.37 1.36 1.01
N VAL A 262 8.58 1.83 0.71
CA VAL A 262 9.66 1.89 1.70
C VAL A 262 9.41 3.04 2.68
N ALA A 263 9.06 4.22 2.19
CA ALA A 263 8.67 5.33 3.05
C ALA A 263 7.41 5.00 3.85
N MET A 264 6.43 4.31 3.24
CA MET A 264 5.19 3.92 3.90
C MET A 264 5.43 2.90 5.01
N GLY A 265 6.23 1.86 4.77
CA GLY A 265 6.56 0.85 5.76
C GLY A 265 7.34 1.43 6.94
N ALA A 266 8.36 2.25 6.67
CA ALA A 266 9.11 2.95 7.71
C ALA A 266 8.19 3.84 8.55
N LYS A 267 7.34 4.64 7.88
CA LYS A 267 6.41 5.55 8.55
C LYS A 267 5.36 4.83 9.41
N ALA A 268 4.93 3.63 9.01
CA ALA A 268 4.00 2.82 9.79
C ALA A 268 4.63 2.38 11.13
N VAL A 269 5.90 1.95 11.11
CA VAL A 269 6.64 1.59 12.33
C VAL A 269 6.85 2.82 13.22
N ASP A 270 7.34 3.94 12.66
CA ASP A 270 7.53 5.19 13.42
C ASP A 270 6.23 5.67 14.07
N THR A 271 5.10 5.54 13.34
CA THR A 271 3.77 5.90 13.85
C THR A 271 3.36 5.00 15.01
N ALA A 272 3.60 3.69 14.90
CA ALA A 272 3.31 2.75 15.99
C ALA A 272 4.15 3.06 17.23
N VAL A 273 5.46 3.30 17.08
CA VAL A 273 6.36 3.71 18.19
C VAL A 273 5.91 5.03 18.82
N ALA A 274 5.54 6.01 18.01
CA ALA A 274 5.04 7.29 18.52
C ALA A 274 3.75 7.11 19.34
N LEU A 275 2.82 6.25 18.90
CA LEU A 275 1.60 5.94 19.66
C LEU A 275 1.89 5.21 20.99
N ILE A 276 2.83 4.26 20.99
CA ILE A 276 3.28 3.57 22.22
C ILE A 276 3.83 4.61 23.21
N ASN A 277 4.64 5.55 22.74
CA ASN A 277 5.24 6.64 23.53
C ASN A 277 4.26 7.78 23.83
N LYS A 278 2.96 7.61 23.50
CA LYS A 278 1.88 8.61 23.73
C LYS A 278 2.16 9.97 23.10
N GLN A 279 2.93 9.98 22.00
CA GLN A 279 3.16 11.19 21.25
C GLN A 279 1.88 11.54 20.45
N PRO A 280 1.49 12.82 20.39
CA PRO A 280 0.30 13.22 19.67
C PRO A 280 0.50 13.05 18.16
N ILE A 281 -0.39 12.30 17.52
CA ILE A 281 -0.49 12.20 16.05
C ILE A 281 -1.83 12.80 15.66
N GLN A 282 -1.79 13.80 14.76
CA GLN A 282 -2.99 14.47 14.29
C GLN A 282 -3.44 13.85 12.95
N GLY A 283 -4.57 13.14 13.00
CA GLY A 283 -5.22 12.57 11.82
C GLY A 283 -4.41 11.47 11.12
N ASP A 284 -4.73 11.26 9.86
CA ASP A 284 -4.07 10.29 9.00
C ASP A 284 -2.70 10.81 8.52
N VAL A 285 -1.77 9.90 8.31
CA VAL A 285 -0.42 10.20 7.80
C VAL A 285 -0.41 9.93 6.30
N TRP A 286 -0.56 10.99 5.52
CA TRP A 286 -0.58 10.93 4.06
C TRP A 286 0.82 11.04 3.48
N LEU A 287 1.17 10.11 2.59
CA LEU A 287 2.41 10.14 1.83
C LEU A 287 2.19 10.72 0.44
N PRO A 288 3.19 11.44 -0.11
CA PRO A 288 3.11 11.97 -1.46
C PRO A 288 3.13 10.87 -2.51
N THR A 289 2.50 11.16 -3.66
CA THR A 289 2.51 10.31 -4.85
C THR A 289 3.00 11.12 -6.04
N GLN A 290 3.61 10.46 -7.02
CA GLN A 290 4.19 11.12 -8.18
C GLN A 290 3.91 10.34 -9.46
N LEU A 291 3.65 11.06 -10.55
CA LEU A 291 3.49 10.45 -11.86
C LEU A 291 4.85 9.99 -12.39
N VAL A 292 4.91 8.78 -12.91
CA VAL A 292 6.12 8.17 -13.49
C VAL A 292 5.88 7.84 -14.96
N THR A 293 6.77 8.35 -15.81
CA THR A 293 6.72 8.18 -17.24
C THR A 293 8.11 7.81 -17.78
N ALA A 294 8.23 7.64 -19.09
CA ALA A 294 9.51 7.36 -19.74
C ALA A 294 10.55 8.48 -19.52
N GLU A 295 10.09 9.70 -19.26
CA GLU A 295 10.96 10.87 -19.10
C GLU A 295 11.61 10.95 -17.70
N ASN A 296 10.98 10.33 -16.67
CA ASN A 296 11.44 10.51 -15.29
C ASN A 296 11.61 9.22 -14.47
N TYR A 297 11.33 8.03 -15.01
CA TYR A 297 11.36 6.77 -14.27
C TYR A 297 12.70 6.50 -13.55
N GLN A 298 13.81 7.01 -14.09
CA GLN A 298 15.14 6.82 -13.50
C GLN A 298 15.28 7.46 -12.11
N GLN A 299 14.48 8.50 -11.81
CA GLN A 299 14.49 9.19 -10.51
C GLN A 299 13.91 8.31 -9.39
N PHE A 300 13.14 7.29 -9.75
CA PHE A 300 12.47 6.37 -8.82
C PHE A 300 13.18 5.02 -8.69
N ALA A 301 14.12 4.73 -9.60
CA ALA A 301 14.92 3.51 -9.53
C ALA A 301 15.84 3.58 -8.31
N ARG A 302 15.63 2.66 -7.37
CA ARG A 302 16.53 2.49 -6.22
C ARG A 302 17.67 1.57 -6.61
N PRO A 303 18.90 1.82 -6.11
CA PRO A 303 20.04 0.95 -6.36
C PRO A 303 19.88 -0.44 -5.74
#